data_171805f6a2bee97e16a1ab8502d68075
#
_entry.id   171805f6a2bee97e16a1ab8502d68075
#
_cell.length_a   1.000
_cell.length_b   1.000
_cell.length_c   1.000
_cell.angle_alpha   90.00
_cell.angle_beta   90.00
_cell.angle_gamma   90.00
#
_symmetry.space_group_name_H-M   'P 1'
#
loop_
_entity.id
_entity.type
_entity.pdbx_description
1 polymer ?
#
loop_
_entity_poly.entity_id
_entity_poly.type
_entity_poly.pdbx_seq_one_letter_code
_entity_poly.pdbx_strand_id
1 'polypeptide(L)'
;KSLGKDLEAHRFEQKTRYDLEMLREIGHCQSIENYSLHFDGRERGQRPYCLLDFFAACAKQFHGDPKKFLVIMDESHVSLPQVGGMYHGDRSRKESLIEHGFRLPTAADNRPLKIPEFQSLVPQMVYVSATPGERELRHLCEVTNQTIPNGLLHAQSSGGAGPPDLSKKHPESESMYDMIQSINHISKMEIRPTGLLDPNIEVRGTEGQVSDLLSEINQRVSKNERCLITVLTIKFAEEVSEYLNSMGIKAHHLHSEIDTIERSEIINALRIGHIDVIVGIN
;
A
#
# COMPACT_ATOMS: atom_id res chain seq x y z
N LYS A 1 7.10 37.20 9.08
CA LYS A 1 7.55 38.58 8.71
C LYS A 1 8.99 38.84 9.18
N SER A 2 9.33 38.55 10.46
CA SER A 2 10.71 38.78 10.96
C SER A 2 11.82 37.98 10.26
N LEU A 3 11.48 36.95 9.50
CA LEU A 3 12.40 36.09 8.75
C LEU A 3 12.44 36.39 7.24
N GLY A 4 11.84 37.48 6.78
CA GLY A 4 11.77 37.85 5.36
C GLY A 4 10.84 36.98 4.51
N LYS A 5 9.98 36.16 5.16
CA LYS A 5 8.99 35.28 4.50
C LYS A 5 7.60 35.92 4.53
N ASP A 6 7.43 37.05 3.84
CA ASP A 6 6.19 37.82 3.89
C ASP A 6 5.04 37.15 3.15
N LEU A 7 5.33 36.46 2.06
CA LEU A 7 4.32 35.71 1.26
C LEU A 7 3.75 34.54 2.06
N GLU A 8 4.61 33.76 2.70
CA GLU A 8 4.23 32.63 3.55
C GLU A 8 3.43 33.11 4.76
N ALA A 9 3.86 34.22 5.38
CA ALA A 9 3.13 34.81 6.50
C ALA A 9 1.72 35.28 6.10
N HIS A 10 1.56 35.86 4.92
CA HIS A 10 0.25 36.25 4.39
C HIS A 10 -0.64 35.05 4.11
N ARG A 11 -0.10 34.00 3.49
CA ARG A 11 -0.83 32.74 3.26
C ARG A 11 -1.32 32.12 4.59
N PHE A 12 -0.46 32.07 5.60
CA PHE A 12 -0.84 31.56 6.92
C PHE A 12 -1.96 32.38 7.56
N GLU A 13 -1.87 33.72 7.50
CA GLU A 13 -2.87 34.59 8.09
C GLU A 13 -4.24 34.38 7.41
N GLN A 14 -4.29 34.40 6.09
CA GLN A 14 -5.53 34.20 5.35
C GLN A 14 -6.15 32.82 5.63
N LYS A 15 -5.32 31.78 5.56
CA LYS A 15 -5.79 30.42 5.79
C LYS A 15 -6.29 30.22 7.23
N THR A 16 -5.55 30.70 8.21
CA THR A 16 -5.94 30.56 9.61
C THR A 16 -7.25 31.31 9.92
N ARG A 17 -7.44 32.51 9.36
CA ARG A 17 -8.72 33.24 9.49
C ARG A 17 -9.88 32.44 8.92
N TYR A 18 -9.72 31.92 7.69
CA TYR A 18 -10.74 31.09 7.05
C TYR A 18 -11.03 29.83 7.88
N ASP A 19 -10.00 29.10 8.30
CA ASP A 19 -10.16 27.87 9.10
C ASP A 19 -10.89 28.17 10.44
N LEU A 20 -10.60 29.31 11.09
CA LEU A 20 -11.27 29.73 12.30
C LEU A 20 -12.76 30.08 12.09
N GLU A 21 -13.10 30.71 10.97
CA GLU A 21 -14.49 30.96 10.60
C GLU A 21 -15.23 29.63 10.38
N MET A 22 -14.64 28.71 9.62
CA MET A 22 -15.21 27.36 9.37
C MET A 22 -15.43 26.61 10.68
N LEU A 23 -14.45 26.63 11.60
CA LEU A 23 -14.59 26.00 12.91
C LEU A 23 -15.70 26.61 13.76
N ARG A 24 -15.94 27.92 13.68
CA ARG A 24 -17.01 28.62 14.42
C ARG A 24 -18.39 28.32 13.85
N GLU A 25 -18.52 28.33 12.52
CA GLU A 25 -19.82 28.20 11.85
C GLU A 25 -20.26 26.73 11.68
N ILE A 26 -19.31 25.84 11.39
CA ILE A 26 -19.60 24.46 10.99
C ILE A 26 -19.01 23.44 12.00
N GLY A 27 -18.10 23.87 12.84
CA GLY A 27 -17.38 22.96 13.77
C GLY A 27 -16.27 22.13 13.14
N HIS A 28 -15.94 22.37 11.87
CA HIS A 28 -14.94 21.63 11.11
C HIS A 28 -14.23 22.52 10.09
N CYS A 29 -12.96 22.18 9.77
CA CYS A 29 -12.22 22.77 8.63
C CYS A 29 -11.41 21.71 7.90
N GLN A 30 -11.13 21.89 6.62
CA GLN A 30 -10.38 20.94 5.79
C GLN A 30 -8.93 20.71 6.24
N SER A 31 -8.37 21.65 7.00
CA SER A 31 -6.98 21.62 7.46
C SER A 31 -6.89 21.33 8.95
N ILE A 32 -7.78 20.52 9.50
CA ILE A 32 -7.85 20.21 10.93
C ILE A 32 -6.53 19.62 11.48
N GLU A 33 -5.73 18.98 10.63
CA GLU A 33 -4.40 18.48 11.00
C GLU A 33 -3.45 19.58 11.50
N ASN A 34 -3.63 20.84 11.10
CA ASN A 34 -2.85 21.96 11.60
C ASN A 34 -3.09 22.21 13.10
N TYR A 35 -4.24 21.84 13.60
CA TYR A 35 -4.76 22.22 14.92
C TYR A 35 -4.89 21.04 15.88
N SER A 36 -4.78 19.79 15.39
CA SER A 36 -5.00 18.56 16.19
C SER A 36 -4.15 18.52 17.46
N LEU A 37 -2.89 18.96 17.39
CA LEU A 37 -2.00 19.05 18.55
C LEU A 37 -2.59 19.90 19.68
N HIS A 38 -3.28 21.01 19.34
CA HIS A 38 -3.88 21.92 20.30
C HIS A 38 -5.20 21.40 20.87
N PHE A 39 -5.93 20.64 20.08
CA PHE A 39 -7.21 20.06 20.54
C PHE A 39 -7.04 18.94 21.55
N ASP A 40 -6.05 18.09 21.38
CA ASP A 40 -5.78 16.97 22.28
C ASP A 40 -4.74 17.27 23.36
N GLY A 41 -4.15 18.48 23.35
CA GLY A 41 -3.23 18.95 24.38
C GLY A 41 -1.90 18.23 24.42
N ARG A 42 -1.51 17.56 23.31
CA ARG A 42 -0.22 16.89 23.20
C ARG A 42 0.95 17.88 23.14
N GLU A 43 2.11 17.43 23.60
CA GLU A 43 3.37 18.13 23.34
C GLU A 43 3.88 17.86 21.92
N ARG A 44 4.69 18.79 21.40
CA ARG A 44 5.33 18.64 20.10
C ARG A 44 6.21 17.38 20.05
N GLY A 45 6.08 16.62 18.95
CA GLY A 45 6.82 15.37 18.74
C GLY A 45 6.13 14.14 19.33
N GLN A 46 5.16 14.29 20.22
CA GLN A 46 4.34 13.17 20.68
C GLN A 46 3.50 12.60 19.54
N ARG A 47 3.31 11.28 19.54
CA ARG A 47 2.46 10.63 18.54
C ARG A 47 0.99 11.04 18.74
N PRO A 48 0.21 11.15 17.67
CA PRO A 48 -1.24 11.34 17.79
C PRO A 48 -1.92 10.10 18.35
N TYR A 49 -3.10 10.30 18.93
CA TYR A 49 -4.00 9.20 19.22
C TYR A 49 -4.46 8.54 17.90
N CYS A 50 -4.62 7.24 17.94
CA CYS A 50 -5.04 6.45 16.79
C CYS A 50 -6.04 5.37 17.18
N LEU A 51 -6.55 4.62 16.21
CA LEU A 51 -7.55 3.57 16.45
C LEU A 51 -7.10 2.52 17.50
N LEU A 52 -5.80 2.23 17.57
CA LEU A 52 -5.25 1.27 18.54
C LEU A 52 -5.39 1.76 19.98
N ASP A 53 -5.38 3.07 20.23
CA ASP A 53 -5.63 3.63 21.57
C ASP A 53 -7.08 3.41 22.00
N PHE A 54 -8.03 3.49 21.06
CA PHE A 54 -9.43 3.17 21.33
C PHE A 54 -9.62 1.69 21.64
N PHE A 55 -8.94 0.80 20.90
CA PHE A 55 -8.98 -0.63 21.21
C PHE A 55 -8.40 -0.94 22.57
N ALA A 56 -7.29 -0.31 22.94
CA ALA A 56 -6.71 -0.45 24.28
C ALA A 56 -7.66 0.07 25.37
N ALA A 57 -8.32 1.21 25.16
CA ALA A 57 -9.30 1.74 26.09
C ALA A 57 -10.52 0.82 26.25
N CYS A 58 -11.06 0.30 25.15
CA CYS A 58 -12.16 -0.67 25.17
C CYS A 58 -11.74 -1.96 25.88
N ALA A 59 -10.57 -2.50 25.58
CA ALA A 59 -10.06 -3.71 26.22
C ALA A 59 -9.90 -3.51 27.74
N LYS A 60 -9.41 -2.35 28.16
CA LYS A 60 -9.34 -2.00 29.58
C LYS A 60 -10.72 -1.94 30.23
N GLN A 61 -11.69 -1.34 29.55
CA GLN A 61 -13.06 -1.21 30.06
C GLN A 61 -13.75 -2.56 30.20
N PHE A 62 -13.68 -3.43 29.21
CA PHE A 62 -14.41 -4.69 29.17
C PHE A 62 -13.67 -5.87 29.82
N HIS A 63 -12.35 -5.84 29.86
CA HIS A 63 -11.52 -6.95 30.31
C HIS A 63 -10.57 -6.59 31.45
N GLY A 64 -10.53 -5.32 31.85
CA GLY A 64 -9.63 -4.83 32.92
C GLY A 64 -8.18 -4.68 32.48
N ASP A 65 -7.81 -5.07 31.25
CA ASP A 65 -6.45 -5.05 30.72
C ASP A 65 -6.41 -4.38 29.34
N PRO A 66 -5.69 -3.26 29.15
CA PRO A 66 -5.59 -2.56 27.88
C PRO A 66 -4.86 -3.36 26.79
N LYS A 67 -4.18 -4.42 27.15
CA LYS A 67 -3.46 -5.31 26.20
C LYS A 67 -4.30 -6.49 25.72
N LYS A 68 -5.54 -6.59 26.11
CA LYS A 68 -6.41 -7.74 25.80
C LYS A 68 -7.19 -7.55 24.52
N PHE A 69 -6.47 -7.33 23.41
CA PHE A 69 -7.03 -7.30 22.06
C PHE A 69 -6.03 -7.92 21.05
N LEU A 70 -6.54 -8.36 19.93
CA LEU A 70 -5.79 -8.99 18.85
C LEU A 70 -5.89 -8.12 17.59
N VAL A 71 -4.78 -7.94 16.90
CA VAL A 71 -4.74 -7.35 15.55
C VAL A 71 -4.46 -8.46 14.55
N ILE A 72 -5.30 -8.56 13.53
CA ILE A 72 -5.09 -9.45 12.38
C ILE A 72 -4.73 -8.56 11.21
N MET A 73 -3.51 -8.71 10.69
CA MET A 73 -3.00 -7.94 9.55
C MET A 73 -3.09 -8.79 8.30
N ASP A 74 -4.09 -8.50 7.48
CA ASP A 74 -4.27 -9.15 6.19
C ASP A 74 -3.30 -8.58 5.16
N GLU A 75 -2.91 -9.43 4.19
CA GLU A 75 -1.89 -9.12 3.19
C GLU A 75 -0.64 -8.49 3.81
N SER A 76 -0.14 -9.11 4.88
CA SER A 76 0.90 -8.56 5.74
C SER A 76 2.19 -8.22 5.00
N HIS A 77 2.52 -8.96 3.93
CA HIS A 77 3.67 -8.70 3.07
C HIS A 77 3.61 -7.32 2.37
N VAL A 78 2.43 -6.74 2.20
CA VAL A 78 2.21 -5.38 1.68
C VAL A 78 1.93 -4.40 2.80
N SER A 79 1.04 -4.78 3.74
CA SER A 79 0.54 -3.88 4.79
C SER A 79 1.63 -3.45 5.76
N LEU A 80 2.51 -4.34 6.19
CA LEU A 80 3.58 -4.02 7.13
C LEU A 80 4.63 -3.06 6.54
N PRO A 81 5.14 -3.25 5.30
CA PRO A 81 5.95 -2.26 4.62
C PRO A 81 5.27 -0.90 4.44
N GLN A 82 3.97 -0.87 4.13
CA GLN A 82 3.21 0.38 4.00
C GLN A 82 3.17 1.15 5.32
N VAL A 83 2.86 0.48 6.44
CA VAL A 83 2.91 1.11 7.78
C VAL A 83 4.29 1.71 8.02
N GLY A 84 5.37 1.02 7.63
CA GLY A 84 6.74 1.53 7.74
C GLY A 84 7.03 2.77 6.89
N GLY A 85 6.47 2.81 5.69
CA GLY A 85 6.69 3.92 4.73
C GLY A 85 5.87 5.18 5.02
N MET A 86 4.71 5.05 5.66
CA MET A 86 3.76 6.15 5.88
C MET A 86 4.39 7.34 6.59
N TYR A 87 5.18 7.12 7.65
CA TYR A 87 5.77 8.20 8.42
C TYR A 87 6.70 9.08 7.57
N HIS A 88 7.59 8.48 6.81
CA HIS A 88 8.58 9.20 6.01
C HIS A 88 7.94 9.95 4.85
N GLY A 89 6.98 9.33 4.15
CA GLY A 89 6.25 9.97 3.07
C GLY A 89 5.42 11.17 3.54
N ASP A 90 4.66 11.02 4.63
CA ASP A 90 3.89 12.12 5.21
C ASP A 90 4.80 13.26 5.72
N ARG A 91 5.91 12.91 6.36
CA ARG A 91 6.88 13.87 6.89
C ARG A 91 7.50 14.73 5.78
N SER A 92 8.00 14.11 4.72
CA SER A 92 8.61 14.81 3.58
C SER A 92 7.61 15.76 2.91
N ARG A 93 6.38 15.30 2.67
CA ARG A 93 5.31 16.12 2.11
C ARG A 93 4.99 17.33 3.00
N LYS A 94 4.82 17.12 4.29
CA LYS A 94 4.46 18.20 5.24
C LYS A 94 5.58 19.22 5.43
N GLU A 95 6.83 18.79 5.47
CA GLU A 95 7.97 19.69 5.55
C GLU A 95 8.00 20.67 4.37
N SER A 96 7.80 20.19 3.15
CA SER A 96 7.70 21.06 1.98
C SER A 96 6.50 22.02 2.07
N LEU A 97 5.33 21.56 2.49
CA LEU A 97 4.14 22.40 2.64
C LEU A 97 4.30 23.47 3.73
N ILE A 98 4.98 23.16 4.83
CA ILE A 98 5.28 24.08 5.93
C ILE A 98 6.28 25.14 5.45
N GLU A 99 7.34 24.71 4.76
CA GLU A 99 8.38 25.61 4.25
C GLU A 99 7.81 26.70 3.33
N HIS A 100 6.83 26.32 2.48
CA HIS A 100 6.18 27.22 1.52
C HIS A 100 4.89 27.89 2.04
N GLY A 101 4.59 27.79 3.33
CA GLY A 101 3.47 28.48 3.96
C GLY A 101 2.08 27.90 3.66
N PHE A 102 1.99 26.66 3.25
CA PHE A 102 0.71 25.96 3.01
C PHE A 102 0.18 25.16 4.20
N ARG A 103 1.04 24.89 5.19
CA ARG A 103 0.68 24.22 6.45
C ARG A 103 1.36 24.91 7.62
N LEU A 104 0.71 24.86 8.80
CA LEU A 104 1.32 25.30 10.03
C LEU A 104 2.40 24.29 10.50
N PRO A 105 3.43 24.74 11.26
CA PRO A 105 4.44 23.82 11.80
C PRO A 105 3.86 22.68 12.64
N THR A 106 2.72 22.90 13.28
CA THR A 106 2.00 21.91 14.08
C THR A 106 1.33 20.79 13.27
N ALA A 107 1.16 20.97 11.95
CA ALA A 107 0.71 19.91 11.06
C ALA A 107 1.65 18.70 11.04
N ALA A 108 2.94 18.92 11.28
CA ALA A 108 3.93 17.85 11.37
C ALA A 108 3.72 16.92 12.55
N ASP A 109 2.98 17.35 13.58
CA ASP A 109 2.67 16.57 14.77
C ASP A 109 1.40 15.70 14.60
N ASN A 110 0.59 15.96 13.56
CA ASN A 110 -0.47 15.04 13.13
C ASN A 110 0.09 14.09 12.08
N ARG A 111 0.65 12.99 12.48
CA ARG A 111 1.47 12.11 11.66
C ARG A 111 1.12 10.64 11.83
N PRO A 112 1.40 9.78 10.85
CA PRO A 112 1.37 8.35 11.03
C PRO A 112 2.31 7.88 12.14
N LEU A 113 2.05 6.70 12.67
CA LEU A 113 2.93 6.04 13.62
C LEU A 113 4.26 5.65 12.94
N LYS A 114 5.32 5.66 13.72
CA LYS A 114 6.56 4.96 13.36
C LYS A 114 6.40 3.46 13.64
N ILE A 115 7.15 2.62 12.96
CA ILE A 115 7.10 1.15 13.19
C ILE A 115 7.27 0.77 14.67
N PRO A 116 8.27 1.30 15.42
CA PRO A 116 8.39 0.97 16.84
C PRO A 116 7.19 1.41 17.68
N GLU A 117 6.57 2.55 17.34
CA GLU A 117 5.35 3.02 18.01
C GLU A 117 4.17 2.07 17.74
N PHE A 118 3.99 1.67 16.47
CA PHE A 118 2.97 0.71 16.07
C PHE A 118 3.14 -0.62 16.81
N GLN A 119 4.35 -1.19 16.79
CA GLN A 119 4.66 -2.44 17.47
C GLN A 119 4.42 -2.37 19.00
N SER A 120 4.74 -1.23 19.62
CA SER A 120 4.52 -1.05 21.07
C SER A 120 3.05 -0.96 21.46
N LEU A 121 2.16 -0.55 20.54
CA LEU A 121 0.73 -0.43 20.75
C LEU A 121 -0.04 -1.73 20.52
N VAL A 122 0.52 -2.65 19.74
CA VAL A 122 -0.13 -3.90 19.39
C VAL A 122 0.36 -5.03 20.30
N PRO A 123 -0.46 -5.50 21.23
CA PRO A 123 -0.05 -6.51 22.21
C PRO A 123 0.04 -7.91 21.61
N GLN A 124 -0.82 -8.22 20.64
CA GLN A 124 -0.89 -9.51 19.97
C GLN A 124 -1.19 -9.28 18.48
N MET A 125 -0.46 -9.96 17.60
CA MET A 125 -0.62 -9.83 16.16
C MET A 125 -0.62 -11.20 15.47
N VAL A 126 -1.51 -11.34 14.50
CA VAL A 126 -1.50 -12.43 13.53
C VAL A 126 -1.27 -11.82 12.15
N TYR A 127 -0.23 -12.25 11.48
CA TYR A 127 0.03 -11.94 10.09
C TYR A 127 -0.67 -12.96 9.18
N VAL A 128 -1.39 -12.49 8.19
CA VAL A 128 -2.06 -13.31 7.18
C VAL A 128 -1.53 -12.93 5.81
N SER A 129 -1.01 -13.89 5.07
CA SER A 129 -0.47 -13.67 3.74
C SER A 129 -0.38 -14.97 2.95
N ALA A 130 -0.69 -14.92 1.65
CA ALA A 130 -0.40 -16.02 0.73
C ALA A 130 1.11 -16.11 0.41
N THR A 131 1.82 -14.97 0.47
CA THR A 131 3.24 -14.82 0.15
C THR A 131 3.93 -14.02 1.27
N PRO A 132 4.17 -14.62 2.44
CA PRO A 132 4.82 -13.92 3.56
C PRO A 132 6.12 -13.26 3.14
N GLY A 133 6.33 -12.02 3.55
CA GLY A 133 7.51 -11.23 3.22
C GLY A 133 8.59 -11.30 4.31
N GLU A 134 9.76 -10.80 3.99
CA GLU A 134 10.93 -10.85 4.89
C GLU A 134 10.71 -10.10 6.21
N ARG A 135 9.95 -9.01 6.19
CA ARG A 135 9.76 -8.16 7.37
C ARG A 135 8.93 -8.84 8.45
N GLU A 136 7.82 -9.47 8.05
CA GLU A 136 7.00 -10.22 9.01
C GLU A 136 7.70 -11.48 9.52
N LEU A 137 8.42 -12.20 8.66
CA LEU A 137 9.17 -13.39 9.06
C LEU A 137 10.30 -13.03 10.04
N ARG A 138 11.02 -11.95 9.79
CA ARG A 138 12.04 -11.44 10.69
C ARG A 138 11.45 -11.02 12.03
N HIS A 139 10.37 -10.23 12.02
CA HIS A 139 9.70 -9.80 13.24
C HIS A 139 9.19 -11.00 14.06
N LEU A 140 8.65 -12.01 13.39
CA LEU A 140 8.25 -13.25 14.05
C LEU A 140 9.44 -13.94 14.74
N CYS A 141 10.58 -14.10 14.06
CA CYS A 141 11.78 -14.68 14.64
C CYS A 141 12.27 -13.87 15.85
N GLU A 142 12.29 -12.55 15.77
CA GLU A 142 12.71 -11.65 16.86
C GLU A 142 11.80 -11.80 18.10
N VAL A 143 10.50 -11.76 17.92
CA VAL A 143 9.52 -11.86 19.00
C VAL A 143 9.50 -13.25 19.65
N THR A 144 9.76 -14.30 18.88
CA THR A 144 9.76 -15.69 19.37
C THR A 144 11.13 -16.19 19.75
N ASN A 145 12.16 -15.32 19.72
CA ASN A 145 13.57 -15.66 20.02
C ASN A 145 14.11 -16.83 19.19
N GLN A 146 13.72 -16.89 17.92
CA GLN A 146 14.21 -17.88 16.97
C GLN A 146 15.40 -17.33 16.17
N THR A 147 16.25 -18.23 15.69
CA THR A 147 17.34 -17.85 14.78
C THR A 147 16.77 -17.34 13.46
N ILE A 148 17.19 -16.15 13.05
CA ILE A 148 16.81 -15.59 11.76
C ILE A 148 17.55 -16.36 10.66
N PRO A 149 16.86 -16.98 9.70
CA PRO A 149 17.49 -17.67 8.57
C PRO A 149 18.45 -16.76 7.78
N ASN A 150 19.54 -17.30 7.29
CA ASN A 150 20.58 -16.53 6.60
C ASN A 150 20.05 -15.74 5.40
N GLY A 151 19.08 -16.27 4.65
CA GLY A 151 18.42 -15.57 3.55
C GLY A 151 17.71 -14.27 3.95
N LEU A 152 17.23 -14.17 5.21
CA LEU A 152 16.60 -12.96 5.75
C LEU A 152 17.59 -11.94 6.32
N LEU A 153 18.87 -12.30 6.56
CA LEU A 153 19.87 -11.41 7.12
C LEU A 153 20.40 -10.37 6.12
N HIS A 154 20.38 -10.68 4.84
CA HIS A 154 20.96 -9.84 3.79
C HIS A 154 20.04 -8.77 3.23
N ALA A 155 18.77 -8.76 3.59
CA ALA A 155 17.77 -7.82 3.07
C ALA A 155 17.87 -6.39 3.65
N GLN A 156 18.77 -6.11 4.57
CA GLN A 156 18.90 -4.77 5.20
C GLN A 156 19.57 -3.71 4.31
N SER A 157 20.25 -4.08 3.22
CA SER A 157 21.10 -3.17 2.45
C SER A 157 20.42 -2.46 1.27
N SER A 158 19.18 -2.78 0.96
CA SER A 158 18.46 -2.16 -0.16
C SER A 158 17.40 -1.17 0.29
N GLY A 159 17.82 -0.15 1.04
CA GLY A 159 17.01 1.04 1.35
C GLY A 159 16.92 2.02 0.17
N GLY A 160 17.06 1.58 -1.06
CA GLY A 160 16.93 2.36 -2.28
C GLY A 160 16.12 1.55 -3.29
N ALA A 161 14.97 2.10 -3.70
CA ALA A 161 14.09 1.53 -4.70
C ALA A 161 14.77 1.54 -6.09
N GLY A 162 15.58 0.52 -6.36
CA GLY A 162 15.96 0.13 -7.70
C GLY A 162 15.32 -1.21 -8.02
N PRO A 163 14.97 -1.50 -9.27
CA PRO A 163 14.48 -2.82 -9.64
C PRO A 163 15.55 -3.87 -9.30
N PRO A 164 15.15 -5.08 -8.83
CA PRO A 164 16.10 -6.13 -8.52
C PRO A 164 16.93 -6.46 -9.76
N ASP A 165 18.24 -6.49 -9.57
CA ASP A 165 19.17 -6.90 -10.64
C ASP A 165 19.07 -8.43 -10.83
N LEU A 166 18.22 -8.83 -11.78
CA LEU A 166 17.96 -10.22 -12.13
C LEU A 166 19.18 -10.94 -12.75
N SER A 167 20.28 -10.22 -13.04
CA SER A 167 21.51 -10.81 -13.61
C SER A 167 22.42 -11.44 -12.55
N LYS A 168 22.24 -11.11 -11.28
CA LYS A 168 23.01 -11.71 -10.18
C LYS A 168 22.35 -13.02 -9.75
N LYS A 169 22.91 -14.14 -10.20
CA LYS A 169 22.68 -15.43 -9.56
C LYS A 169 23.17 -15.32 -8.13
N HIS A 170 22.22 -15.17 -7.18
CA HIS A 170 22.56 -15.35 -5.77
C HIS A 170 23.01 -16.79 -5.56
N PRO A 171 24.13 -17.04 -4.86
CA PRO A 171 24.53 -18.39 -4.51
C PRO A 171 23.40 -18.99 -3.66
N GLU A 172 22.94 -20.18 -4.05
CA GLU A 172 21.99 -21.07 -3.40
C GLU A 172 21.20 -20.40 -2.25
N SER A 173 20.32 -19.44 -2.59
CA SER A 173 19.42 -18.88 -1.60
C SER A 173 18.43 -19.98 -1.25
N GLU A 174 18.41 -20.39 0.02
CA GLU A 174 17.26 -21.12 0.56
C GLU A 174 15.99 -20.48 -0.01
N SER A 175 15.17 -21.30 -0.66
CA SER A 175 13.91 -20.82 -1.19
C SER A 175 13.12 -20.18 -0.03
N MET A 176 12.39 -19.09 -0.29
CA MET A 176 11.47 -18.50 0.72
C MET A 176 10.59 -19.59 1.37
N TYR A 177 10.24 -20.60 0.59
CA TYR A 177 9.48 -21.76 1.06
C TYR A 177 10.24 -22.57 2.10
N ASP A 178 11.53 -22.82 1.90
CA ASP A 178 12.37 -23.58 2.85
C ASP A 178 12.59 -22.78 4.14
N MET A 179 12.78 -21.46 4.04
CA MET A 179 12.85 -20.57 5.20
C MET A 179 11.56 -20.60 6.02
N ILE A 180 10.39 -20.54 5.38
CA ILE A 180 9.09 -20.65 6.05
C ILE A 180 8.93 -21.98 6.76
N GLN A 181 9.48 -23.08 6.22
CA GLN A 181 9.44 -24.40 6.86
C GLN A 181 10.28 -24.46 8.15
N SER A 182 11.35 -23.68 8.23
CA SER A 182 12.26 -23.67 9.37
C SER A 182 11.80 -22.80 10.55
N ILE A 183 10.80 -21.92 10.33
CA ILE A 183 10.30 -20.98 11.34
C ILE A 183 9.07 -21.58 12.05
N ASN A 184 9.12 -21.63 13.39
CA ASN A 184 7.97 -22.04 14.20
C ASN A 184 6.88 -20.94 14.23
N HIS A 185 5.67 -21.32 14.67
CA HIS A 185 4.49 -20.44 14.77
C HIS A 185 3.93 -19.95 13.43
N ILE A 186 4.26 -20.63 12.33
CA ILE A 186 3.61 -20.42 11.03
C ILE A 186 2.63 -21.56 10.79
N SER A 187 1.36 -21.20 10.66
CA SER A 187 0.29 -22.14 10.25
C SER A 187 0.07 -22.00 8.75
N LYS A 188 0.03 -23.11 8.03
CA LYS A 188 -0.23 -23.15 6.60
C LYS A 188 -1.63 -23.71 6.34
N MET A 189 -2.36 -23.04 5.47
CA MET A 189 -3.63 -23.52 4.93
C MET A 189 -3.49 -23.63 3.41
N GLU A 190 -3.31 -24.84 2.92
CA GLU A 190 -3.19 -25.10 1.49
C GLU A 190 -4.39 -25.94 1.06
N ILE A 191 -5.34 -25.29 0.37
CA ILE A 191 -6.52 -25.93 -0.17
C ILE A 191 -6.51 -25.73 -1.68
N ARG A 192 -6.36 -26.83 -2.45
CA ARG A 192 -6.46 -26.80 -3.90
C ARG A 192 -7.74 -27.51 -4.32
N PRO A 193 -8.69 -26.80 -4.94
CA PRO A 193 -9.87 -27.43 -5.52
C PRO A 193 -9.46 -28.48 -6.56
N THR A 194 -10.06 -29.64 -6.51
CA THR A 194 -9.76 -30.74 -7.43
C THR A 194 -10.02 -30.31 -8.88
N GLY A 195 -9.02 -30.50 -9.78
CA GLY A 195 -9.12 -30.19 -11.21
C GLY A 195 -8.74 -28.78 -11.61
N LEU A 196 -8.44 -27.88 -10.65
CA LEU A 196 -7.87 -26.56 -10.96
C LEU A 196 -6.35 -26.59 -10.80
N LEU A 197 -5.64 -26.46 -11.91
CA LEU A 197 -4.18 -26.35 -11.93
C LEU A 197 -3.76 -24.89 -11.89
N ASP A 198 -2.54 -24.64 -11.39
CA ASP A 198 -1.93 -23.32 -11.52
C ASP A 198 -1.74 -22.98 -13.00
N PRO A 199 -1.90 -21.70 -13.39
CA PRO A 199 -1.66 -21.28 -14.77
C PRO A 199 -0.20 -21.47 -15.14
N ASN A 200 0.05 -21.79 -16.42
CA ASN A 200 1.42 -21.78 -16.95
C ASN A 200 1.94 -20.34 -16.96
N ILE A 201 3.11 -20.13 -16.36
CA ILE A 201 3.76 -18.82 -16.28
C ILE A 201 4.95 -18.83 -17.24
N GLU A 202 5.01 -17.83 -18.12
CA GLU A 202 6.14 -17.58 -19.01
C GLU A 202 6.69 -16.18 -18.73
N VAL A 203 7.99 -16.07 -18.46
CA VAL A 203 8.68 -14.81 -18.24
C VAL A 203 9.43 -14.43 -19.50
N ARG A 204 9.14 -13.27 -20.06
CA ARG A 204 9.74 -12.75 -21.29
C ARG A 204 10.48 -11.45 -21.03
N GLY A 205 11.43 -11.10 -21.92
CA GLY A 205 12.16 -9.84 -21.86
C GLY A 205 11.25 -8.63 -22.15
N THR A 206 11.67 -7.46 -21.69
CA THR A 206 10.92 -6.21 -21.88
C THR A 206 11.14 -5.58 -23.27
N GLU A 207 12.22 -5.93 -23.95
CA GLU A 207 12.51 -5.44 -25.31
C GLU A 207 11.48 -5.99 -26.28
N GLY A 208 10.80 -5.11 -27.02
CA GLY A 208 9.73 -5.50 -27.94
C GLY A 208 8.44 -5.98 -27.28
N GLN A 209 8.26 -5.80 -25.99
CA GLN A 209 7.13 -6.32 -25.21
C GLN A 209 5.75 -5.95 -25.79
N VAL A 210 5.58 -4.77 -26.39
CA VAL A 210 4.31 -4.34 -26.95
C VAL A 210 3.98 -5.12 -28.23
N SER A 211 4.98 -5.38 -29.06
CA SER A 211 4.82 -6.18 -30.29
C SER A 211 4.52 -7.64 -29.96
N ASP A 212 5.20 -8.18 -28.95
CA ASP A 212 4.98 -9.53 -28.45
C ASP A 212 3.57 -9.66 -27.84
N LEU A 213 3.15 -8.69 -27.04
CA LEU A 213 1.78 -8.63 -26.48
C LEU A 213 0.71 -8.64 -27.58
N LEU A 214 0.88 -7.81 -28.62
CA LEU A 214 -0.06 -7.80 -29.77
C LEU A 214 -0.14 -9.15 -30.47
N SER A 215 0.99 -9.84 -30.64
CA SER A 215 1.04 -11.17 -31.24
C SER A 215 0.24 -12.18 -30.40
N GLU A 216 0.46 -12.19 -29.08
CA GLU A 216 -0.24 -13.08 -28.17
C GLU A 216 -1.76 -12.78 -28.13
N ILE A 217 -2.16 -11.50 -28.07
CA ILE A 217 -3.57 -11.12 -28.10
C ILE A 217 -4.25 -11.64 -29.38
N ASN A 218 -3.65 -11.39 -30.55
CA ASN A 218 -4.19 -11.83 -31.83
C ASN A 218 -4.34 -13.35 -31.89
N GLN A 219 -3.37 -14.07 -31.32
CA GLN A 219 -3.41 -15.53 -31.23
C GLN A 219 -4.57 -16.03 -30.37
N ARG A 220 -4.82 -15.35 -29.22
CA ARG A 220 -5.91 -15.71 -28.30
C ARG A 220 -7.28 -15.34 -28.87
N VAL A 221 -7.38 -14.15 -29.43
CA VAL A 221 -8.63 -13.67 -30.06
C VAL A 221 -9.04 -14.58 -31.23
N SER A 222 -8.08 -15.02 -32.06
CA SER A 222 -8.35 -15.97 -33.16
C SER A 222 -8.90 -17.32 -32.70
N LYS A 223 -8.61 -17.71 -31.45
CA LYS A 223 -9.14 -18.91 -30.79
C LYS A 223 -10.43 -18.64 -30.01
N ASN A 224 -10.99 -17.44 -30.11
CA ASN A 224 -12.14 -16.99 -29.33
C ASN A 224 -11.87 -16.96 -27.80
N GLU A 225 -10.61 -16.81 -27.41
CA GLU A 225 -10.19 -16.61 -26.02
C GLU A 225 -10.18 -15.12 -25.65
N ARG A 226 -10.10 -14.80 -24.38
CA ARG A 226 -10.07 -13.41 -23.84
C ARG A 226 -8.75 -13.16 -23.13
N CYS A 227 -8.34 -11.88 -23.09
CA CYS A 227 -7.11 -11.47 -22.46
C CYS A 227 -7.38 -10.49 -21.31
N LEU A 228 -6.65 -10.65 -20.22
CA LEU A 228 -6.56 -9.68 -19.14
C LEU A 228 -5.12 -9.17 -19.10
N ILE A 229 -4.94 -7.86 -19.11
CA ILE A 229 -3.65 -7.19 -19.04
C ILE A 229 -3.59 -6.39 -17.75
N THR A 230 -2.55 -6.56 -16.97
CA THR A 230 -2.32 -5.78 -15.75
C THR A 230 -1.15 -4.82 -15.96
N VAL A 231 -1.36 -3.55 -15.61
CA VAL A 231 -0.36 -2.49 -15.69
C VAL A 231 -0.23 -1.75 -14.36
N LEU A 232 0.78 -0.89 -14.23
CA LEU A 232 1.12 -0.27 -12.94
C LEU A 232 0.32 0.99 -12.58
N THR A 233 -0.24 1.70 -13.58
CA THR A 233 -0.93 2.97 -13.35
C THR A 233 -2.21 3.08 -14.15
N ILE A 234 -3.18 3.86 -13.64
CA ILE A 234 -4.45 4.16 -14.33
C ILE A 234 -4.17 4.73 -15.73
N LYS A 235 -3.36 5.78 -15.81
CA LYS A 235 -3.02 6.43 -17.07
C LYS A 235 -2.44 5.45 -18.09
N PHE A 236 -1.57 4.54 -17.65
CA PHE A 236 -0.99 3.54 -18.54
C PHE A 236 -2.03 2.49 -18.98
N ALA A 237 -3.02 2.17 -18.14
CA ALA A 237 -4.13 1.31 -18.55
C ALA A 237 -4.99 1.94 -19.66
N GLU A 238 -5.27 3.23 -19.54
CA GLU A 238 -5.99 4.00 -20.56
C GLU A 238 -5.21 4.07 -21.86
N GLU A 239 -3.92 4.46 -21.82
CA GLU A 239 -3.04 4.56 -22.99
C GLU A 239 -2.89 3.21 -23.72
N VAL A 240 -2.71 2.11 -22.99
CA VAL A 240 -2.61 0.76 -23.59
C VAL A 240 -3.95 0.36 -24.22
N SER A 241 -5.07 0.63 -23.56
CA SER A 241 -6.40 0.33 -24.11
C SER A 241 -6.67 1.11 -25.41
N GLU A 242 -6.36 2.41 -25.44
CA GLU A 242 -6.49 3.24 -26.63
C GLU A 242 -5.59 2.74 -27.78
N TYR A 243 -4.35 2.38 -27.46
CA TYR A 243 -3.42 1.82 -28.44
C TYR A 243 -3.96 0.52 -29.04
N LEU A 244 -4.43 -0.42 -28.23
CA LEU A 244 -5.01 -1.68 -28.70
C LEU A 244 -6.24 -1.46 -29.58
N ASN A 245 -7.11 -0.51 -29.23
CA ASN A 245 -8.26 -0.12 -30.07
C ASN A 245 -7.81 0.47 -31.41
N SER A 246 -6.75 1.27 -31.45
CA SER A 246 -6.18 1.79 -32.70
C SER A 246 -5.63 0.70 -33.62
N MET A 247 -5.22 -0.43 -33.03
CA MET A 247 -4.77 -1.62 -33.77
C MET A 247 -5.92 -2.58 -34.14
N GLY A 248 -7.19 -2.19 -33.88
CA GLY A 248 -8.38 -2.97 -34.25
C GLY A 248 -8.77 -4.06 -33.24
N ILE A 249 -8.16 -4.10 -32.07
CA ILE A 249 -8.49 -5.02 -30.98
C ILE A 249 -9.56 -4.33 -30.10
N LYS A 250 -10.63 -5.06 -29.75
CA LYS A 250 -11.70 -4.53 -28.89
C LYS A 250 -11.23 -4.55 -27.42
N ALA A 251 -10.53 -3.49 -27.00
CA ALA A 251 -10.00 -3.35 -25.65
C ALA A 251 -10.78 -2.32 -24.83
N HIS A 252 -10.87 -2.56 -23.52
CA HIS A 252 -11.39 -1.61 -22.55
C HIS A 252 -10.48 -1.54 -21.33
N HIS A 253 -10.37 -0.38 -20.68
CA HIS A 253 -9.66 -0.26 -19.43
C HIS A 253 -10.57 -0.50 -18.22
N LEU A 254 -10.00 -0.91 -17.09
CA LEU A 254 -10.71 -1.16 -15.85
C LEU A 254 -9.85 -0.74 -14.65
N HIS A 255 -10.30 0.28 -13.89
CA HIS A 255 -9.61 0.79 -12.72
C HIS A 255 -10.59 1.25 -11.62
N SER A 256 -10.06 1.76 -10.50
CA SER A 256 -10.85 2.10 -9.30
C SER A 256 -11.83 3.28 -9.49
N GLU A 257 -11.60 4.15 -10.48
CA GLU A 257 -12.45 5.32 -10.75
C GLU A 257 -13.69 4.98 -11.59
N ILE A 258 -13.77 3.78 -12.16
CA ILE A 258 -14.92 3.31 -12.92
C ILE A 258 -16.03 2.90 -11.96
N ASP A 259 -17.25 3.37 -12.23
CA ASP A 259 -18.42 3.08 -11.41
C ASP A 259 -18.73 1.56 -11.38
N THR A 260 -19.36 1.13 -10.30
CA THR A 260 -19.66 -0.29 -10.05
C THR A 260 -20.59 -0.89 -11.13
N ILE A 261 -21.53 -0.13 -11.64
CA ILE A 261 -22.45 -0.57 -12.69
C ILE A 261 -21.68 -0.75 -14.00
N GLU A 262 -20.95 0.27 -14.42
CA GLU A 262 -20.12 0.25 -15.63
C GLU A 262 -19.08 -0.89 -15.57
N ARG A 263 -18.44 -1.10 -14.41
CA ARG A 263 -17.53 -2.24 -14.19
C ARG A 263 -18.20 -3.57 -14.49
N SER A 264 -19.42 -3.76 -14.02
CA SER A 264 -20.18 -5.00 -14.26
C SER A 264 -20.51 -5.18 -15.75
N GLU A 265 -20.83 -4.10 -16.44
CA GLU A 265 -21.10 -4.11 -17.88
C GLU A 265 -19.85 -4.46 -18.70
N ILE A 266 -18.68 -3.89 -18.38
CA ILE A 266 -17.41 -4.18 -19.02
C ILE A 266 -17.04 -5.66 -18.83
N ILE A 267 -17.14 -6.18 -17.62
CA ILE A 267 -16.84 -7.59 -17.33
C ILE A 267 -17.80 -8.52 -18.08
N ASN A 268 -19.07 -8.17 -18.14
CA ASN A 268 -20.06 -8.95 -18.90
C ASN A 268 -19.78 -8.89 -20.41
N ALA A 269 -19.43 -7.72 -20.95
CA ALA A 269 -19.04 -7.54 -22.34
C ALA A 269 -17.84 -8.42 -22.72
N LEU A 270 -16.86 -8.56 -21.84
CA LEU A 270 -15.73 -9.48 -22.04
C LEU A 270 -16.22 -10.94 -22.09
N ARG A 271 -17.10 -11.34 -21.17
CA ARG A 271 -17.62 -12.72 -21.08
C ARG A 271 -18.40 -13.14 -22.33
N ILE A 272 -19.22 -12.25 -22.87
CA ILE A 272 -20.04 -12.51 -24.07
C ILE A 272 -19.28 -12.24 -25.38
N GLY A 273 -18.07 -11.69 -25.34
CA GLY A 273 -17.21 -11.48 -26.51
C GLY A 273 -17.46 -10.18 -27.26
N HIS A 274 -18.10 -9.21 -26.67
CA HIS A 274 -18.18 -7.83 -27.20
C HIS A 274 -16.84 -7.10 -27.05
N ILE A 275 -16.05 -7.46 -26.03
CA ILE A 275 -14.69 -7.00 -25.74
C ILE A 275 -13.77 -8.22 -25.76
N ASP A 276 -12.59 -8.08 -26.29
CA ASP A 276 -11.57 -9.14 -26.36
C ASP A 276 -10.52 -9.01 -25.26
N VAL A 277 -10.25 -7.78 -24.81
CA VAL A 277 -9.18 -7.46 -23.86
C VAL A 277 -9.67 -6.48 -22.81
N ILE A 278 -9.38 -6.76 -21.54
CA ILE A 278 -9.46 -5.77 -20.47
C ILE A 278 -8.05 -5.43 -20.00
N VAL A 279 -7.74 -4.14 -19.92
CA VAL A 279 -6.50 -3.60 -19.36
C VAL A 279 -6.81 -2.99 -18.00
N GLY A 280 -6.24 -3.52 -16.94
CA GLY A 280 -6.52 -3.07 -15.58
C GLY A 280 -5.26 -2.77 -14.78
N ILE A 281 -5.48 -2.26 -13.56
CA ILE A 281 -4.47 -2.12 -12.53
C ILE A 281 -4.76 -3.13 -11.41
N ASN A 282 -3.71 -3.47 -10.68
CA ASN A 282 -3.81 -4.42 -9.57
C ASN A 282 -4.50 -3.79 -8.36
#